data_7ff860b3e915dd0f398f30fa8ce028d1
#
_entry.id   7ff860b3e915dd0f398f30fa8ce028d1
#
_cell.length_a   1.000
_cell.length_b   1.000
_cell.length_c   1.000
_cell.angle_alpha   90.00
_cell.angle_beta   90.00
_cell.angle_gamma   90.00
#
_symmetry.space_group_name_H-M   'P 1'
#
loop_
_entity.id
_entity.type
_entity.pdbx_description
1 polymer ?
#
loop_
_entity_poly.entity_id
_entity_poly.type
_entity_poly.pdbx_seq_one_letter_code
_entity_poly.pdbx_strand_id
1 'polypeptide(L)'
;MMTAKEIFLELLKPDGQPDRLLRQYEALHMCLGDPINTYLRGNRKRGTVSVDRWGTTISFPEDAPGPMPVTHDGLAVCPDVTRWRETVHAPDLAANCTEGWEAVRQQAREACGQEKLLAGFMGTGIFEQCHFLMGFEDTLTALYEHPQEMHELIEYITEYRLGYVKMLIDNLQPDVIFSHDDWGTKNALFMQPEMWREFFKEPYRRFYGYIRSRGCIAVHHADSYLAPIVEDMAELGIQVWQGVLPENDIPALQRQLRGRLVLMGGMGAAIDRADASPEEIRDYAKNVLASCGPLGHFIPSITYGLAGTVYPHVDRYIDETIDGYNRQVHLPKFDLPPVPRRVLAQKESGDAVRTAESGDNALDRVAAALQRGQQKKVLALCREALDQGIAAADILSGGLMRGMDRLGVDFSAGIAFVPEMLMAARCMQAALELLRPRMAGSGTEKLGRACIGTVRGDMHDIGKNLVKIMMEGSGIEVVDLGVDVAPEKFVEAA
;
A
#
# COMPACT_ATOMS: atom_id res chain seq x y z
N MET A 1 -19.19 -19.84 27.18
CA MET A 1 -18.02 -19.42 26.37
C MET A 1 -18.53 -19.17 24.97
N MET A 2 -18.28 -17.99 24.44
CA MET A 2 -18.71 -17.62 23.09
C MET A 2 -18.02 -18.46 22.04
N THR A 3 -18.68 -18.78 20.92
CA THR A 3 -18.06 -19.33 19.73
C THR A 3 -17.17 -18.32 19.05
N ALA A 4 -16.27 -18.74 18.16
CA ALA A 4 -15.40 -17.82 17.41
C ALA A 4 -16.22 -16.77 16.61
N LYS A 5 -17.31 -17.22 15.98
CA LYS A 5 -18.27 -16.36 15.28
C LYS A 5 -18.92 -15.33 16.19
N GLU A 6 -19.39 -15.73 17.36
CA GLU A 6 -20.01 -14.81 18.34
C GLU A 6 -19.02 -13.76 18.83
N ILE A 7 -17.76 -14.17 19.11
CA ILE A 7 -16.69 -13.25 19.51
C ILE A 7 -16.40 -12.23 18.40
N PHE A 8 -16.31 -12.68 17.14
CA PHE A 8 -16.07 -11.78 16.02
C PHE A 8 -17.17 -10.74 15.89
N LEU A 9 -18.43 -11.17 15.99
CA LEU A 9 -19.59 -10.28 15.95
C LEU A 9 -19.66 -9.33 17.17
N GLU A 10 -19.20 -9.80 18.33
CA GLU A 10 -19.11 -8.98 19.54
C GLU A 10 -18.04 -7.89 19.41
N LEU A 11 -16.88 -8.21 18.80
CA LEU A 11 -15.83 -7.23 18.52
C LEU A 11 -16.27 -6.07 17.61
N LEU A 12 -17.28 -6.27 16.75
CA LEU A 12 -17.81 -5.22 15.87
C LEU A 12 -18.71 -4.20 16.59
N LYS A 13 -19.09 -4.45 17.83
CA LYS A 13 -19.89 -3.53 18.64
C LYS A 13 -18.94 -2.62 19.43
N PRO A 14 -19.11 -1.30 19.42
CA PRO A 14 -18.22 -0.39 20.16
C PRO A 14 -18.10 -0.70 21.66
N ASP A 15 -19.16 -1.23 22.25
CA ASP A 15 -19.26 -1.66 23.66
C ASP A 15 -19.18 -3.18 23.84
N GLY A 16 -18.74 -3.89 22.81
CA GLY A 16 -18.65 -5.33 22.78
C GLY A 16 -17.69 -5.89 23.84
N GLN A 17 -18.07 -7.01 24.44
CA GLN A 17 -17.33 -7.66 25.53
C GLN A 17 -17.03 -9.12 25.18
N PRO A 18 -16.05 -9.38 24.30
CA PRO A 18 -15.64 -10.73 23.98
C PRO A 18 -15.05 -11.43 25.24
N ASP A 19 -15.27 -12.72 25.38
CA ASP A 19 -14.78 -13.47 26.54
C ASP A 19 -13.32 -13.95 26.39
N ARG A 20 -12.74 -13.85 25.17
CA ARG A 20 -11.34 -14.17 24.85
C ARG A 20 -10.90 -13.49 23.55
N LEU A 21 -9.60 -13.52 23.27
CA LEU A 21 -9.05 -13.15 21.97
C LEU A 21 -9.26 -14.29 20.96
N LEU A 22 -9.52 -13.92 19.70
CA LEU A 22 -9.53 -14.85 18.58
C LEU A 22 -8.10 -15.15 18.10
N ARG A 23 -7.90 -16.35 17.57
CA ARG A 23 -6.75 -16.65 16.72
C ARG A 23 -6.99 -16.10 15.31
N GLN A 24 -5.92 -16.00 14.54
CA GLN A 24 -5.95 -15.56 13.15
C GLN A 24 -7.00 -16.38 12.35
N TYR A 25 -7.92 -15.70 11.69
CA TYR A 25 -8.97 -16.32 10.85
C TYR A 25 -9.82 -17.41 11.51
N GLU A 26 -9.78 -17.55 12.84
CA GLU A 26 -10.56 -18.56 13.56
C GLU A 26 -12.06 -18.48 13.24
N ALA A 27 -12.57 -17.25 13.16
CA ALA A 27 -13.97 -16.96 12.89
C ALA A 27 -14.33 -16.85 11.41
N LEU A 28 -13.36 -16.94 10.48
CA LEU A 28 -13.58 -16.68 9.06
C LEU A 28 -13.24 -17.92 8.21
N HIS A 29 -14.04 -18.15 7.17
CA HIS A 29 -13.72 -19.04 6.06
C HIS A 29 -13.61 -18.21 4.79
N MET A 30 -12.39 -18.15 4.22
CA MET A 30 -12.09 -17.37 3.02
C MET A 30 -12.47 -18.16 1.77
N CYS A 31 -13.44 -17.68 1.00
CA CYS A 31 -13.78 -18.24 -0.29
C CYS A 31 -12.93 -17.57 -1.38
N LEU A 32 -11.94 -18.30 -1.89
CA LEU A 32 -11.03 -17.85 -2.94
C LEU A 32 -11.34 -18.41 -4.32
N GLY A 33 -12.18 -19.45 -4.39
CA GLY A 33 -12.50 -20.20 -5.60
C GLY A 33 -13.83 -19.83 -6.23
N ASP A 34 -14.38 -18.64 -5.96
CA ASP A 34 -15.58 -18.18 -6.63
C ASP A 34 -15.36 -17.92 -8.12
N PRO A 35 -16.43 -17.96 -8.94
CA PRO A 35 -16.34 -17.83 -10.40
C PRO A 35 -15.65 -16.54 -10.87
N ILE A 36 -15.81 -15.41 -10.14
CA ILE A 36 -15.19 -14.15 -10.53
C ILE A 36 -13.68 -14.20 -10.27
N ASN A 37 -13.25 -14.62 -9.08
CA ASN A 37 -11.83 -14.75 -8.78
C ASN A 37 -11.15 -15.74 -9.72
N THR A 38 -11.79 -16.86 -10.01
CA THR A 38 -11.29 -17.86 -10.96
C THR A 38 -11.15 -17.29 -12.38
N TYR A 39 -12.13 -16.53 -12.84
CA TYR A 39 -12.10 -15.88 -14.16
C TYR A 39 -11.02 -14.81 -14.25
N LEU A 40 -10.97 -13.89 -13.27
CA LEU A 40 -10.04 -12.75 -13.30
C LEU A 40 -8.59 -13.16 -13.17
N ARG A 41 -8.30 -14.09 -12.25
CA ARG A 41 -6.93 -14.51 -11.96
C ARG A 41 -6.38 -15.51 -12.96
N GLY A 42 -7.25 -16.28 -13.61
CA GLY A 42 -6.83 -17.36 -14.46
C GLY A 42 -5.95 -18.39 -13.71
N ASN A 43 -5.05 -19.04 -14.42
CA ASN A 43 -4.21 -20.10 -13.86
C ASN A 43 -2.84 -19.54 -13.42
N ARG A 44 -2.81 -18.71 -12.37
CA ARG A 44 -1.57 -18.19 -11.79
C ARG A 44 -0.84 -19.30 -11.03
N LYS A 45 0.34 -19.68 -11.49
CA LYS A 45 1.20 -20.67 -10.83
C LYS A 45 2.55 -20.06 -10.53
N ARG A 46 3.16 -20.49 -9.41
CA ARG A 46 4.55 -20.15 -9.11
C ARG A 46 5.47 -20.53 -10.28
N GLY A 47 6.52 -19.74 -10.50
CA GLY A 47 7.44 -19.92 -11.62
C GLY A 47 6.90 -19.54 -12.98
N THR A 48 5.73 -18.86 -13.07
CA THR A 48 5.11 -18.51 -14.36
C THR A 48 4.85 -17.02 -14.50
N VAL A 49 4.80 -16.58 -15.78
CA VAL A 49 4.28 -15.28 -16.18
C VAL A 49 2.98 -15.52 -16.93
N SER A 50 1.96 -14.74 -16.64
CA SER A 50 0.62 -14.82 -17.25
C SER A 50 0.04 -13.43 -17.47
N VAL A 51 -1.01 -13.35 -18.29
CA VAL A 51 -1.75 -12.10 -18.49
C VAL A 51 -3.13 -12.29 -17.86
N ASP A 52 -3.55 -11.36 -17.02
CA ASP A 52 -4.87 -11.37 -16.41
C ASP A 52 -5.96 -10.84 -17.35
N ARG A 53 -7.21 -10.79 -16.88
CA ARG A 53 -8.34 -10.36 -17.72
C ARG A 53 -8.39 -8.85 -17.97
N TRP A 54 -7.63 -8.05 -17.23
CA TRP A 54 -7.43 -6.63 -17.52
C TRP A 54 -6.32 -6.39 -18.56
N GLY A 55 -5.62 -7.43 -18.97
CA GLY A 55 -4.47 -7.34 -19.87
C GLY A 55 -3.15 -7.12 -19.13
N THR A 56 -3.15 -7.08 -17.80
CA THR A 56 -1.93 -6.87 -17.01
C THR A 56 -1.06 -8.12 -17.04
N THR A 57 0.21 -7.95 -17.36
CA THR A 57 1.21 -9.01 -17.23
C THR A 57 1.51 -9.24 -15.75
N ILE A 58 1.36 -10.47 -15.31
CA ILE A 58 1.57 -10.89 -13.91
C ILE A 58 2.70 -11.90 -13.86
N SER A 59 3.74 -11.61 -13.10
CA SER A 59 4.81 -12.53 -12.77
C SER A 59 4.59 -13.15 -11.39
N PHE A 60 4.77 -14.46 -11.27
CA PHE A 60 4.73 -15.15 -9.99
C PHE A 60 5.99 -15.99 -9.83
N PRO A 61 7.13 -15.39 -9.39
CA PRO A 61 8.38 -16.11 -9.19
C PRO A 61 8.24 -17.25 -8.19
N GLU A 62 9.11 -18.27 -8.29
CA GLU A 62 9.12 -19.44 -7.39
C GLU A 62 9.23 -19.05 -5.92
N ASP A 63 10.08 -18.08 -5.61
CA ASP A 63 10.42 -17.67 -4.26
C ASP A 63 9.62 -16.44 -3.76
N ALA A 64 8.71 -15.89 -4.60
CA ALA A 64 7.91 -14.73 -4.21
C ALA A 64 6.72 -15.12 -3.31
N PRO A 65 6.34 -14.29 -2.32
CA PRO A 65 5.17 -14.53 -1.47
C PRO A 65 3.85 -14.47 -2.24
N GLY A 66 3.80 -13.70 -3.33
CA GLY A 66 2.61 -13.51 -4.18
C GLY A 66 2.95 -13.11 -5.61
N PRO A 67 1.94 -13.10 -6.50
CA PRO A 67 2.09 -12.62 -7.87
C PRO A 67 2.14 -11.09 -7.89
N MET A 68 2.97 -10.52 -8.78
CA MET A 68 3.19 -9.08 -8.94
C MET A 68 2.92 -8.62 -10.37
N PRO A 69 2.38 -7.40 -10.60
CA PRO A 69 2.25 -6.85 -11.95
C PRO A 69 3.64 -6.50 -12.52
N VAL A 70 3.76 -6.65 -13.83
CA VAL A 70 4.93 -6.24 -14.61
C VAL A 70 4.48 -5.17 -15.61
N THR A 71 4.89 -3.93 -15.37
CA THR A 71 4.42 -2.76 -16.15
C THR A 71 5.55 -2.01 -16.87
N HIS A 72 6.81 -2.41 -16.63
CA HIS A 72 7.97 -1.85 -17.33
C HIS A 72 8.14 -2.45 -18.76
N ASP A 73 9.08 -1.94 -19.53
CA ASP A 73 9.44 -2.42 -20.87
C ASP A 73 8.26 -2.44 -21.89
N GLY A 74 7.32 -1.50 -21.74
CA GLY A 74 6.17 -1.39 -22.64
C GLY A 74 5.06 -2.38 -22.36
N LEU A 75 5.06 -3.03 -21.18
CA LEU A 75 4.03 -3.99 -20.75
C LEU A 75 2.87 -3.34 -20.00
N ALA A 76 2.92 -2.04 -19.70
CA ALA A 76 1.80 -1.32 -19.11
C ALA A 76 0.59 -1.34 -20.05
N VAL A 77 -0.59 -1.66 -19.52
CA VAL A 77 -1.86 -1.63 -20.25
C VAL A 77 -2.24 -0.20 -20.62
N CYS A 78 -1.96 0.73 -19.72
CA CYS A 78 -2.25 2.15 -19.88
C CYS A 78 -0.94 2.96 -19.73
N PRO A 79 -0.10 3.05 -20.76
CA PRO A 79 1.15 3.80 -20.71
C PRO A 79 0.95 5.33 -20.76
N ASP A 80 -0.24 5.80 -21.12
CA ASP A 80 -0.62 7.20 -21.20
C ASP A 80 -2.06 7.36 -20.70
N VAL A 81 -2.22 7.91 -19.49
CA VAL A 81 -3.53 8.06 -18.87
C VAL A 81 -4.45 9.01 -19.66
N THR A 82 -3.92 9.94 -20.45
CA THR A 82 -4.75 10.83 -21.28
C THR A 82 -5.52 10.07 -22.36
N ARG A 83 -5.09 8.85 -22.64
CA ARG A 83 -5.68 7.93 -23.63
C ARG A 83 -6.25 6.65 -23.01
N TRP A 84 -6.47 6.64 -21.70
CA TRP A 84 -6.86 5.42 -20.98
C TRP A 84 -8.08 4.70 -21.57
N ARG A 85 -9.04 5.44 -22.15
CA ARG A 85 -10.25 4.87 -22.75
C ARG A 85 -9.98 4.01 -23.99
N GLU A 86 -8.82 4.18 -24.62
CA GLU A 86 -8.42 3.41 -25.78
C GLU A 86 -7.82 2.06 -25.41
N THR A 87 -7.25 1.94 -24.22
CA THR A 87 -6.43 0.80 -23.79
C THR A 87 -7.03 0.03 -22.62
N VAL A 88 -7.74 0.69 -21.71
CA VAL A 88 -8.29 0.08 -20.50
C VAL A 88 -9.71 -0.43 -20.76
N HIS A 89 -9.89 -1.74 -20.68
CA HIS A 89 -11.18 -2.39 -20.83
C HIS A 89 -11.44 -3.35 -19.67
N ALA A 90 -12.47 -3.05 -18.89
CA ALA A 90 -12.85 -3.91 -17.77
C ALA A 90 -13.37 -5.27 -18.26
N PRO A 91 -13.04 -6.38 -17.59
CA PRO A 91 -13.54 -7.70 -17.91
C PRO A 91 -15.07 -7.78 -17.77
N ASP A 92 -15.74 -8.38 -18.73
CA ASP A 92 -17.19 -8.58 -18.68
C ASP A 92 -17.55 -9.76 -17.75
N LEU A 93 -17.87 -9.41 -16.50
CA LEU A 93 -18.26 -10.39 -15.48
C LEU A 93 -19.64 -10.98 -15.77
N ALA A 94 -20.55 -10.20 -16.33
CA ALA A 94 -21.93 -10.63 -16.59
C ALA A 94 -21.98 -11.72 -17.68
N ALA A 95 -21.08 -11.64 -18.65
CA ALA A 95 -20.99 -12.65 -19.70
C ALA A 95 -20.20 -13.91 -19.29
N ASN A 96 -19.25 -13.79 -18.33
CA ASN A 96 -18.25 -14.83 -18.06
C ASN A 96 -18.36 -15.51 -16.69
N CYS A 97 -19.14 -14.96 -15.75
CA CYS A 97 -19.20 -15.45 -14.37
C CYS A 97 -20.62 -15.82 -13.93
N THR A 98 -21.41 -16.40 -14.81
CA THR A 98 -22.82 -16.73 -14.55
C THR A 98 -23.04 -18.09 -13.91
N GLU A 99 -22.10 -19.02 -14.07
CA GLU A 99 -22.23 -20.43 -13.69
C GLU A 99 -21.35 -20.78 -12.48
N GLY A 100 -21.61 -21.92 -11.85
CA GLY A 100 -20.80 -22.48 -10.76
C GLY A 100 -21.08 -21.94 -9.35
N TRP A 101 -21.86 -20.89 -9.20
CA TRP A 101 -22.09 -20.22 -7.93
C TRP A 101 -22.73 -21.11 -6.85
N GLU A 102 -23.74 -21.92 -7.24
CA GLU A 102 -24.46 -22.78 -6.28
C GLU A 102 -23.52 -23.79 -5.62
N ALA A 103 -22.70 -24.47 -6.43
CA ALA A 103 -21.75 -25.45 -5.92
C ALA A 103 -20.70 -24.81 -4.99
N VAL A 104 -20.16 -23.65 -5.38
CA VAL A 104 -19.18 -22.90 -4.57
C VAL A 104 -19.80 -22.43 -3.27
N ARG A 105 -21.01 -21.87 -3.31
CA ARG A 105 -21.74 -21.40 -2.13
C ARG A 105 -22.02 -22.55 -1.16
N GLN A 106 -22.50 -23.68 -1.67
CA GLN A 106 -22.78 -24.84 -0.85
C GLN A 106 -21.51 -25.36 -0.16
N GLN A 107 -20.43 -25.57 -0.92
CA GLN A 107 -19.15 -26.02 -0.39
C GLN A 107 -18.59 -25.06 0.67
N ALA A 108 -18.65 -23.74 0.40
CA ALA A 108 -18.17 -22.73 1.32
C ALA A 108 -19.00 -22.68 2.62
N ARG A 109 -20.33 -22.83 2.52
CA ARG A 109 -21.20 -22.87 3.71
C ARG A 109 -20.99 -24.15 4.53
N GLU A 110 -20.78 -25.28 3.90
CA GLU A 110 -20.41 -26.55 4.56
C GLU A 110 -19.07 -26.40 5.32
N ALA A 111 -18.07 -25.75 4.70
CA ALA A 111 -16.78 -25.48 5.34
C ALA A 111 -16.87 -24.47 6.51
N CYS A 112 -17.81 -23.53 6.49
CA CYS A 112 -18.06 -22.62 7.61
C CYS A 112 -18.63 -23.37 8.83
N GLY A 113 -19.49 -24.36 8.61
CA GLY A 113 -20.27 -24.98 9.69
C GLY A 113 -21.08 -23.92 10.44
N GLN A 114 -21.11 -24.05 11.78
CA GLN A 114 -21.79 -23.09 12.67
C GLN A 114 -20.81 -22.08 13.31
N GLU A 115 -19.51 -22.31 13.17
CA GLU A 115 -18.47 -21.59 13.92
C GLU A 115 -17.82 -20.45 13.13
N LYS A 116 -17.97 -20.41 11.80
CA LYS A 116 -17.30 -19.44 10.95
C LYS A 116 -18.29 -18.61 10.14
N LEU A 117 -17.86 -17.41 9.80
CA LEU A 117 -18.47 -16.52 8.83
C LEU A 117 -17.87 -16.79 7.44
N LEU A 118 -18.72 -16.80 6.42
CA LEU A 118 -18.26 -16.91 5.04
C LEU A 118 -17.74 -15.56 4.56
N ALA A 119 -16.47 -15.50 4.20
CA ALA A 119 -15.83 -14.32 3.64
C ALA A 119 -15.62 -14.47 2.13
N GLY A 120 -16.22 -13.59 1.34
CA GLY A 120 -15.92 -13.42 -0.08
C GLY A 120 -14.69 -12.54 -0.23
N PHE A 121 -13.67 -13.04 -0.94
CA PHE A 121 -12.42 -12.32 -1.15
C PHE A 121 -12.45 -11.51 -2.44
N MET A 122 -12.02 -10.25 -2.36
CA MET A 122 -11.85 -9.36 -3.50
C MET A 122 -10.42 -8.83 -3.52
N GLY A 123 -9.56 -9.42 -4.34
CA GLY A 123 -8.21 -8.91 -4.59
C GLY A 123 -8.21 -7.70 -5.51
N THR A 124 -7.08 -7.00 -5.56
CA THR A 124 -6.80 -5.78 -6.33
C THR A 124 -7.84 -4.70 -6.10
N GLY A 125 -7.55 -3.78 -5.21
CA GLY A 125 -8.44 -2.66 -4.88
C GLY A 125 -8.52 -1.60 -5.97
N ILE A 126 -9.04 -0.42 -5.65
CA ILE A 126 -9.20 0.67 -6.63
C ILE A 126 -7.83 1.28 -6.94
N PHE A 127 -7.02 1.56 -5.91
CA PHE A 127 -5.68 2.11 -6.10
C PHE A 127 -4.74 1.10 -6.76
N GLU A 128 -4.71 -0.13 -6.25
CA GLU A 128 -3.90 -1.20 -6.84
C GLU A 128 -4.25 -1.44 -8.31
N GLN A 129 -5.53 -1.39 -8.69
CA GLN A 129 -5.92 -1.56 -10.08
C GLN A 129 -5.36 -0.46 -10.98
N CYS A 130 -5.28 0.78 -10.49
CA CYS A 130 -4.64 1.86 -11.25
C CYS A 130 -3.17 1.53 -11.55
N HIS A 131 -2.39 1.16 -10.53
CA HIS A 131 -0.98 0.88 -10.75
C HIS A 131 -0.71 -0.47 -11.42
N PHE A 132 -1.65 -1.42 -11.38
CA PHE A 132 -1.56 -2.64 -12.18
C PHE A 132 -1.71 -2.35 -13.68
N LEU A 133 -2.48 -1.32 -14.02
CA LEU A 133 -2.69 -0.91 -15.43
C LEU A 133 -1.58 0.02 -15.94
N MET A 134 -1.10 0.93 -15.10
CA MET A 134 -0.22 2.03 -15.51
C MET A 134 1.24 1.83 -15.08
N GLY A 135 1.48 1.10 -14.00
CA GLY A 135 2.72 1.13 -13.23
C GLY A 135 2.60 2.03 -12.00
N PHE A 136 3.37 1.72 -10.98
CA PHE A 136 3.26 2.39 -9.69
C PHE A 136 3.67 3.87 -9.77
N GLU A 137 4.85 4.15 -10.36
CA GLU A 137 5.40 5.50 -10.49
C GLU A 137 4.52 6.38 -11.38
N ASP A 138 4.04 5.84 -12.51
CA ASP A 138 3.19 6.57 -13.45
C ASP A 138 1.81 6.85 -12.84
N THR A 139 1.25 5.93 -12.05
CA THR A 139 0.01 6.18 -11.31
C THR A 139 0.17 7.36 -10.35
N LEU A 140 1.23 7.35 -9.53
CA LEU A 140 1.45 8.39 -8.53
C LEU A 140 1.74 9.76 -9.15
N THR A 141 2.50 9.81 -10.23
CA THR A 141 2.77 11.08 -10.93
C THR A 141 1.54 11.59 -11.70
N ALA A 142 0.73 10.70 -12.27
CA ALA A 142 -0.49 11.06 -12.98
C ALA A 142 -1.55 11.74 -12.08
N LEU A 143 -1.59 11.41 -10.78
CA LEU A 143 -2.45 12.13 -9.81
C LEU A 143 -2.15 13.63 -9.77
N TYR A 144 -0.89 14.04 -10.04
CA TYR A 144 -0.47 15.44 -10.11
C TYR A 144 -0.57 16.04 -11.51
N GLU A 145 -0.15 15.28 -12.52
CA GLU A 145 0.00 15.78 -13.89
C GLU A 145 -1.30 15.75 -14.68
N HIS A 146 -2.17 14.75 -14.38
CA HIS A 146 -3.40 14.46 -15.12
C HIS A 146 -4.56 14.16 -14.17
N PRO A 147 -4.88 15.06 -13.20
CA PRO A 147 -5.86 14.77 -12.15
C PRO A 147 -7.26 14.48 -12.70
N GLN A 148 -7.66 15.14 -13.79
CA GLN A 148 -8.98 14.91 -14.37
C GLN A 148 -9.09 13.48 -14.95
N GLU A 149 -8.11 13.05 -15.74
CA GLU A 149 -8.07 11.73 -16.36
C GLU A 149 -7.96 10.65 -15.30
N MET A 150 -7.22 10.90 -14.21
CA MET A 150 -7.14 9.99 -13.06
C MET A 150 -8.49 9.86 -12.34
N HIS A 151 -9.21 10.96 -12.10
CA HIS A 151 -10.57 10.89 -11.55
C HIS A 151 -11.49 10.04 -12.44
N GLU A 152 -11.43 10.19 -13.75
CA GLU A 152 -12.25 9.44 -14.70
C GLU A 152 -11.88 7.96 -14.73
N LEU A 153 -10.60 7.61 -14.69
CA LEU A 153 -10.12 6.21 -14.62
C LEU A 153 -10.52 5.57 -13.28
N ILE A 154 -10.32 6.26 -12.17
CA ILE A 154 -10.71 5.81 -10.83
C ILE A 154 -12.22 5.57 -10.77
N GLU A 155 -13.02 6.46 -11.32
CA GLU A 155 -14.48 6.30 -11.38
C GLU A 155 -14.86 5.07 -12.20
N TYR A 156 -14.24 4.85 -13.37
CA TYR A 156 -14.45 3.66 -14.19
C TYR A 156 -14.14 2.35 -13.45
N ILE A 157 -13.01 2.32 -12.73
CA ILE A 157 -12.62 1.18 -11.90
C ILE A 157 -13.61 1.00 -10.74
N THR A 158 -14.08 2.09 -10.14
CA THR A 158 -15.05 2.08 -9.03
C THR A 158 -16.37 1.46 -9.46
N GLU A 159 -16.92 1.86 -10.60
CA GLU A 159 -18.15 1.27 -11.16
C GLU A 159 -17.99 -0.23 -11.43
N TYR A 160 -16.86 -0.63 -11.99
CA TYR A 160 -16.54 -2.04 -12.17
C TYR A 160 -16.51 -2.79 -10.81
N ARG A 161 -15.86 -2.23 -9.80
CA ARG A 161 -15.76 -2.83 -8.45
C ARG A 161 -17.12 -2.93 -7.77
N LEU A 162 -18.01 -1.94 -7.96
CA LEU A 162 -19.40 -2.00 -7.49
C LEU A 162 -20.18 -3.12 -8.20
N GLY A 163 -20.02 -3.27 -9.50
CA GLY A 163 -20.60 -4.39 -10.25
C GLY A 163 -20.08 -5.74 -9.76
N TYR A 164 -18.78 -5.85 -9.51
CA TYR A 164 -18.15 -7.06 -8.98
C TYR A 164 -18.71 -7.43 -7.61
N VAL A 165 -18.66 -6.51 -6.64
CA VAL A 165 -19.13 -6.80 -5.26
C VAL A 165 -20.63 -7.11 -5.25
N LYS A 166 -21.42 -6.47 -6.12
CA LYS A 166 -22.82 -6.77 -6.27
C LYS A 166 -23.03 -8.23 -6.71
N MET A 167 -22.34 -8.66 -7.76
CA MET A 167 -22.43 -10.03 -8.26
C MET A 167 -21.96 -11.05 -7.22
N LEU A 168 -20.87 -10.76 -6.51
CA LEU A 168 -20.33 -11.60 -5.45
C LEU A 168 -21.35 -11.77 -4.30
N ILE A 169 -21.94 -10.68 -3.83
CA ILE A 169 -22.93 -10.71 -2.76
C ILE A 169 -24.21 -11.44 -3.20
N ASP A 170 -24.71 -11.14 -4.38
CA ASP A 170 -25.98 -11.72 -4.88
C ASP A 170 -25.85 -13.24 -5.06
N ASN A 171 -24.70 -13.76 -5.47
CA ASN A 171 -24.52 -15.17 -5.78
C ASN A 171 -23.88 -16.00 -4.66
N LEU A 172 -22.77 -15.53 -4.05
CA LEU A 172 -22.09 -16.24 -2.97
C LEU A 172 -22.83 -16.09 -1.63
N GLN A 173 -23.53 -14.97 -1.43
CA GLN A 173 -24.23 -14.59 -0.18
C GLN A 173 -23.27 -14.65 1.03
N PRO A 174 -22.14 -13.96 1.01
CA PRO A 174 -21.17 -13.99 2.09
C PRO A 174 -21.65 -13.19 3.30
N ASP A 175 -21.12 -13.52 4.47
CA ASP A 175 -21.31 -12.73 5.70
C ASP A 175 -20.33 -11.54 5.74
N VAL A 176 -19.18 -11.70 5.10
CA VAL A 176 -18.04 -10.76 5.09
C VAL A 176 -17.57 -10.54 3.66
N ILE A 177 -17.26 -9.30 3.32
CA ILE A 177 -16.45 -8.96 2.14
C ILE A 177 -15.06 -8.56 2.62
N PHE A 178 -14.07 -9.31 2.20
CA PHE A 178 -12.66 -9.09 2.46
C PHE A 178 -12.01 -8.47 1.22
N SER A 179 -11.76 -7.16 1.24
CA SER A 179 -11.19 -6.39 0.14
C SER A 179 -9.73 -6.07 0.41
N HIS A 180 -8.88 -6.26 -0.60
CA HIS A 180 -7.45 -6.00 -0.54
C HIS A 180 -7.11 -4.75 -1.34
N ASP A 181 -6.39 -3.80 -0.71
CA ASP A 181 -5.80 -2.64 -1.38
C ASP A 181 -4.78 -1.94 -0.46
N ASP A 182 -3.53 -1.92 -0.83
CA ASP A 182 -2.49 -1.27 -0.07
C ASP A 182 -2.37 0.22 -0.43
N TRP A 183 -2.32 1.09 0.59
CA TRP A 183 -2.26 2.55 0.42
C TRP A 183 -0.97 3.15 0.95
N GLY A 184 -0.03 2.33 1.36
CA GLY A 184 1.23 2.77 1.92
C GLY A 184 2.31 1.70 1.94
N THR A 185 3.49 2.12 2.30
CA THR A 185 4.60 1.26 2.69
C THR A 185 4.47 0.87 4.16
N LYS A 186 5.45 0.13 4.65
CA LYS A 186 5.57 -0.20 6.08
C LYS A 186 5.64 1.04 6.99
N ASN A 187 6.17 2.17 6.50
CA ASN A 187 6.50 3.33 7.33
C ASN A 187 5.74 4.61 6.94
N ALA A 188 5.11 4.66 5.80
CA ALA A 188 4.44 5.86 5.28
C ALA A 188 3.33 5.50 4.29
N LEU A 189 2.35 6.40 4.14
CA LEU A 189 1.42 6.37 3.01
C LEU A 189 2.19 6.53 1.68
N PHE A 190 1.64 6.02 0.59
CA PHE A 190 2.21 6.25 -0.75
C PHE A 190 2.09 7.70 -1.18
N MET A 191 1.05 8.39 -0.75
CA MET A 191 0.73 9.78 -1.10
C MET A 191 0.27 10.57 0.13
N GLN A 192 0.21 11.88 0.01
CA GLN A 192 -0.33 12.73 1.09
C GLN A 192 -1.76 12.33 1.45
N PRO A 193 -2.14 12.40 2.75
CA PRO A 193 -3.51 12.09 3.19
C PRO A 193 -4.59 12.88 2.43
N GLU A 194 -4.31 14.15 2.11
CA GLU A 194 -5.21 15.03 1.36
C GLU A 194 -5.43 14.53 -0.05
N MET A 195 -4.37 14.07 -0.73
CA MET A 195 -4.46 13.48 -2.07
C MET A 195 -5.22 12.16 -2.05
N TRP A 196 -4.96 11.28 -1.05
CA TRP A 196 -5.74 10.08 -0.88
C TRP A 196 -7.24 10.41 -0.67
N ARG A 197 -7.56 11.43 0.13
CA ARG A 197 -8.94 11.88 0.34
C ARG A 197 -9.59 12.41 -0.93
N GLU A 198 -8.85 13.18 -1.73
CA GLU A 198 -9.33 13.74 -2.99
C GLU A 198 -9.71 12.66 -4.00
N PHE A 199 -8.80 11.70 -4.23
CA PHE A 199 -8.97 10.73 -5.31
C PHE A 199 -9.72 9.46 -4.89
N PHE A 200 -9.55 9.00 -3.64
CA PHE A 200 -9.97 7.65 -3.23
C PHE A 200 -11.06 7.61 -2.16
N LYS A 201 -11.20 8.63 -1.32
CA LYS A 201 -12.16 8.59 -0.20
C LYS A 201 -13.59 8.40 -0.68
N GLU A 202 -14.07 9.13 -1.70
CA GLU A 202 -15.44 9.00 -2.20
C GLU A 202 -15.68 7.68 -2.95
N PRO A 203 -14.81 7.21 -3.84
CA PRO A 203 -14.83 5.87 -4.40
C PRO A 203 -15.00 4.77 -3.35
N TYR A 204 -14.18 4.78 -2.28
CA TYR A 204 -14.29 3.81 -1.20
C TYR A 204 -15.53 3.99 -0.34
N ARG A 205 -16.04 5.20 -0.13
CA ARG A 205 -17.31 5.43 0.57
C ARG A 205 -18.45 4.74 -0.15
N ARG A 206 -18.51 4.83 -1.46
CA ARG A 206 -19.51 4.14 -2.28
C ARG A 206 -19.36 2.63 -2.19
N PHE A 207 -18.13 2.13 -2.29
CA PHE A 207 -17.82 0.71 -2.25
C PHE A 207 -18.17 0.08 -0.90
N TYR A 208 -17.63 0.59 0.21
CA TYR A 208 -17.92 0.06 1.55
C TYR A 208 -19.35 0.37 1.99
N GLY A 209 -19.90 1.52 1.62
CA GLY A 209 -21.30 1.86 1.84
C GLY A 209 -22.23 0.85 1.19
N TYR A 210 -21.95 0.40 -0.03
CA TYR A 210 -22.72 -0.64 -0.69
C TYR A 210 -22.63 -1.97 0.07
N ILE A 211 -21.44 -2.44 0.44
CA ILE A 211 -21.24 -3.67 1.23
C ILE A 211 -22.10 -3.63 2.52
N ARG A 212 -22.00 -2.53 3.24
CA ARG A 212 -22.76 -2.30 4.49
C ARG A 212 -24.26 -2.29 4.27
N SER A 213 -24.74 -1.66 3.20
CA SER A 213 -26.16 -1.59 2.85
C SER A 213 -26.76 -2.97 2.57
N ARG A 214 -25.91 -3.94 2.16
CA ARG A 214 -26.31 -5.32 1.90
C ARG A 214 -26.22 -6.21 3.15
N GLY A 215 -25.88 -5.65 4.31
CA GLY A 215 -25.77 -6.37 5.57
C GLY A 215 -24.47 -7.17 5.73
N CYS A 216 -23.51 -7.04 4.81
CA CYS A 216 -22.22 -7.69 4.90
C CYS A 216 -21.26 -6.89 5.80
N ILE A 217 -20.36 -7.59 6.47
CA ILE A 217 -19.28 -7.00 7.23
C ILE A 217 -18.16 -6.59 6.25
N ALA A 218 -17.70 -5.34 6.37
CA ALA A 218 -16.63 -4.81 5.54
C ALA A 218 -15.27 -5.02 6.22
N VAL A 219 -14.41 -5.85 5.63
CA VAL A 219 -13.02 -6.03 6.02
C VAL A 219 -12.12 -5.45 4.93
N HIS A 220 -11.20 -4.59 5.33
CA HIS A 220 -10.16 -4.05 4.45
C HIS A 220 -8.82 -4.63 4.83
N HIS A 221 -8.12 -5.20 3.87
CA HIS A 221 -6.72 -5.58 4.04
C HIS A 221 -5.80 -4.49 3.49
N ALA A 222 -4.86 -4.11 4.34
CA ALA A 222 -3.66 -3.38 3.96
C ALA A 222 -2.57 -3.65 5.01
N ASP A 223 -1.42 -4.17 4.58
CA ASP A 223 -0.25 -4.34 5.44
C ASP A 223 0.69 -3.13 5.35
N SER A 224 0.13 -1.98 5.63
CA SER A 224 0.70 -0.66 5.39
C SER A 224 0.63 0.23 6.63
N TYR A 225 1.41 1.32 6.62
CA TYR A 225 1.29 2.40 7.59
C TYR A 225 0.14 3.33 7.20
N LEU A 226 -1.01 3.20 7.86
CA LEU A 226 -2.24 3.95 7.57
C LEU A 226 -2.75 4.82 8.73
N ALA A 227 -1.97 4.96 9.80
CA ALA A 227 -2.35 5.76 10.97
C ALA A 227 -2.89 7.18 10.62
N PRO A 228 -2.35 7.91 9.62
CA PRO A 228 -2.85 9.24 9.25
C PRO A 228 -4.27 9.28 8.66
N ILE A 229 -4.76 8.16 8.13
CA ILE A 229 -6.09 8.05 7.51
C ILE A 229 -7.03 7.07 8.23
N VAL A 230 -6.67 6.62 9.43
CA VAL A 230 -7.46 5.61 10.16
C VAL A 230 -8.87 6.09 10.51
N GLU A 231 -9.06 7.38 10.79
CA GLU A 231 -10.38 7.97 11.00
C GLU A 231 -11.22 7.94 9.72
N ASP A 232 -10.59 8.23 8.58
CA ASP A 232 -11.24 8.10 7.28
C ASP A 232 -11.69 6.65 7.04
N MET A 233 -10.88 5.65 7.38
CA MET A 233 -11.25 4.23 7.26
C MET A 233 -12.50 3.89 8.07
N ALA A 234 -12.58 4.37 9.31
CA ALA A 234 -13.78 4.19 10.15
C ALA A 234 -15.01 4.91 9.57
N GLU A 235 -14.85 6.12 9.03
CA GLU A 235 -15.92 6.90 8.38
C GLU A 235 -16.44 6.23 7.09
N LEU A 236 -15.59 5.52 6.35
CA LEU A 236 -15.98 4.75 5.16
C LEU A 236 -16.88 3.54 5.49
N GLY A 237 -16.96 3.17 6.76
CA GLY A 237 -17.73 2.00 7.21
C GLY A 237 -16.94 0.70 7.16
N ILE A 238 -15.61 0.76 7.06
CA ILE A 238 -14.73 -0.39 7.29
C ILE A 238 -14.87 -0.80 8.75
N GLN A 239 -15.14 -2.08 9.00
CA GLN A 239 -15.37 -2.59 10.35
C GLN A 239 -14.17 -3.34 10.91
N VAL A 240 -13.35 -3.91 10.02
CA VAL A 240 -12.10 -4.58 10.40
C VAL A 240 -11.02 -4.14 9.44
N TRP A 241 -9.91 -3.66 9.98
CA TRP A 241 -8.67 -3.48 9.24
C TRP A 241 -7.77 -4.67 9.53
N GLN A 242 -7.60 -5.54 8.55
CA GLN A 242 -6.69 -6.68 8.60
C GLN A 242 -5.35 -6.29 7.97
N GLY A 243 -4.26 -6.75 8.55
CA GLY A 243 -2.91 -6.41 8.10
C GLY A 243 -2.26 -5.27 8.89
N VAL A 244 -2.91 -4.79 9.99
CA VAL A 244 -2.35 -3.67 10.74
C VAL A 244 -0.94 -3.97 11.26
N LEU A 245 0.05 -3.21 10.77
CA LEU A 245 1.45 -3.33 11.13
C LEU A 245 1.74 -2.74 12.52
N PRO A 246 2.73 -3.29 13.26
CA PRO A 246 3.18 -2.72 14.55
C PRO A 246 3.58 -1.24 14.46
N GLU A 247 4.10 -0.80 13.34
CA GLU A 247 4.54 0.56 13.06
C GLU A 247 3.41 1.60 13.17
N ASN A 248 2.15 1.17 13.13
CA ASN A 248 0.97 2.04 13.29
C ASN A 248 0.67 2.44 14.75
N ASP A 249 1.46 2.03 15.74
CA ASP A 249 1.16 2.24 17.16
C ASP A 249 -0.27 1.77 17.51
N ILE A 250 -0.48 0.45 17.39
CA ILE A 250 -1.80 -0.17 17.57
C ILE A 250 -2.49 0.24 18.89
N PRO A 251 -1.80 0.28 20.05
CA PRO A 251 -2.40 0.77 21.29
C PRO A 251 -2.91 2.22 21.21
N ALA A 252 -2.22 3.09 20.49
CA ALA A 252 -2.70 4.46 20.26
C ALA A 252 -3.93 4.49 19.38
N LEU A 253 -3.94 3.71 18.29
CA LEU A 253 -5.09 3.57 17.41
C LEU A 253 -6.32 2.99 18.13
N GLN A 254 -6.15 1.97 18.98
CA GLN A 254 -7.26 1.42 19.77
C GLN A 254 -7.90 2.47 20.68
N ARG A 255 -7.09 3.30 21.35
CA ARG A 255 -7.59 4.41 22.18
C ARG A 255 -8.31 5.48 21.36
N GLN A 256 -7.80 5.79 20.16
CA GLN A 256 -8.39 6.75 19.24
C GLN A 256 -9.73 6.27 18.69
N LEU A 257 -9.75 5.05 18.17
CA LEU A 257 -10.88 4.45 17.45
C LEU A 257 -12.04 4.05 18.38
N ARG A 258 -11.76 3.66 19.63
CA ARG A 258 -12.77 3.26 20.62
C ARG A 258 -13.78 2.25 20.10
N GLY A 259 -13.31 1.20 19.47
CA GLY A 259 -14.14 0.13 18.94
C GLY A 259 -14.89 0.44 17.64
N ARG A 260 -14.70 1.60 17.03
CA ARG A 260 -15.29 1.92 15.72
C ARG A 260 -14.68 1.11 14.56
N LEU A 261 -13.48 0.59 14.76
CA LEU A 261 -12.75 -0.24 13.81
C LEU A 261 -11.99 -1.31 14.60
N VAL A 262 -12.18 -2.57 14.24
CA VAL A 262 -11.41 -3.69 14.79
C VAL A 262 -10.07 -3.77 14.08
N LEU A 263 -8.99 -3.89 14.84
CA LEU A 263 -7.64 -4.02 14.32
C LEU A 263 -7.23 -5.49 14.33
N MET A 264 -6.91 -6.07 13.17
CA MET A 264 -6.47 -7.45 13.02
C MET A 264 -5.05 -7.47 12.44
N GLY A 265 -4.08 -7.92 13.24
CA GLY A 265 -2.68 -7.90 12.86
C GLY A 265 -1.75 -7.82 14.07
N GLY A 266 -0.80 -6.89 14.02
CA GLY A 266 0.12 -6.58 15.11
C GLY A 266 1.36 -7.45 15.17
N MET A 267 1.41 -8.53 14.40
CA MET A 267 2.58 -9.40 14.31
C MET A 267 3.21 -9.26 12.92
N GLY A 268 4.32 -8.52 12.85
CA GLY A 268 5.01 -8.25 11.58
C GLY A 268 5.59 -9.52 10.95
N ALA A 269 5.70 -9.53 9.62
CA ALA A 269 6.21 -10.65 8.84
C ALA A 269 7.65 -11.07 9.20
N ALA A 270 8.43 -10.21 9.85
CA ALA A 270 9.81 -10.50 10.23
C ALA A 270 9.98 -11.72 11.17
N ILE A 271 8.91 -12.11 11.89
CA ILE A 271 8.94 -13.32 12.73
C ILE A 271 8.71 -14.60 11.92
N ASP A 272 8.14 -14.52 10.71
CA ASP A 272 7.82 -15.67 9.87
C ASP A 272 9.06 -16.12 9.09
N ARG A 273 9.98 -16.78 9.79
CA ARG A 273 11.26 -17.27 9.26
C ARG A 273 11.44 -18.75 9.55
N ALA A 274 12.18 -19.43 8.68
CA ALA A 274 12.51 -20.85 8.83
C ALA A 274 13.29 -21.16 10.13
N ASP A 275 14.13 -20.23 10.55
CA ASP A 275 15.03 -20.32 11.70
C ASP A 275 14.48 -19.69 12.99
N ALA A 276 13.27 -19.12 12.96
CA ALA A 276 12.67 -18.53 14.15
C ALA A 276 12.43 -19.59 15.22
N SER A 277 13.01 -19.39 16.41
CA SER A 277 12.89 -20.33 17.51
C SER A 277 11.51 -20.26 18.17
N PRO A 278 11.05 -21.38 18.78
CA PRO A 278 9.79 -21.38 19.52
C PRO A 278 9.72 -20.33 20.64
N GLU A 279 10.84 -20.03 21.27
CA GLU A 279 10.95 -19.06 22.36
C GLU A 279 10.81 -17.64 21.80
N GLU A 280 11.52 -17.29 20.73
CA GLU A 280 11.44 -16.03 20.03
C GLU A 280 10.02 -15.72 19.57
N ILE A 281 9.34 -16.70 18.93
CA ILE A 281 7.96 -16.55 18.47
C ILE A 281 7.00 -16.30 19.63
N ARG A 282 7.10 -17.11 20.71
CA ARG A 282 6.23 -16.95 21.87
C ARG A 282 6.44 -15.63 22.59
N ASP A 283 7.68 -15.19 22.76
CA ASP A 283 7.97 -13.94 23.45
C ASP A 283 7.52 -12.72 22.62
N TYR A 284 7.70 -12.78 21.31
CA TYR A 284 7.15 -11.78 20.41
C TYR A 284 5.62 -11.70 20.53
N ALA A 285 4.94 -12.82 20.41
CA ALA A 285 3.48 -12.88 20.53
C ALA A 285 2.98 -12.42 21.92
N LYS A 286 3.63 -12.82 23.03
CA LYS A 286 3.28 -12.35 24.39
C LYS A 286 3.35 -10.83 24.51
N ASN A 287 4.38 -10.19 23.93
CA ASN A 287 4.54 -8.74 23.96
C ASN A 287 3.39 -8.03 23.22
N VAL A 288 3.00 -8.52 22.06
CA VAL A 288 1.85 -8.00 21.30
C VAL A 288 0.54 -8.18 22.11
N LEU A 289 0.32 -9.38 22.66
CA LEU A 289 -0.88 -9.68 23.46
C LEU A 289 -0.96 -8.81 24.72
N ALA A 290 0.16 -8.58 25.41
CA ALA A 290 0.21 -7.76 26.60
C ALA A 290 -0.08 -6.27 26.33
N SER A 291 0.36 -5.75 25.16
CA SER A 291 0.19 -4.34 24.79
C SER A 291 -1.18 -4.04 24.17
N CYS A 292 -1.69 -4.91 23.31
CA CYS A 292 -2.90 -4.67 22.52
C CYS A 292 -4.15 -5.38 23.08
N GLY A 293 -4.00 -6.56 23.67
CA GLY A 293 -5.11 -7.38 24.16
C GLY A 293 -6.03 -6.67 25.16
N PRO A 294 -5.50 -6.01 26.21
CA PRO A 294 -6.32 -5.36 27.23
C PRO A 294 -7.13 -4.16 26.72
N LEU A 295 -6.80 -3.60 25.58
CA LEU A 295 -7.49 -2.43 24.99
C LEU A 295 -8.72 -2.81 24.14
N GLY A 296 -8.89 -4.09 23.82
CA GLY A 296 -10.03 -4.63 23.08
C GLY A 296 -10.07 -4.30 21.59
N HIS A 297 -11.11 -4.78 20.90
CA HIS A 297 -11.30 -4.61 19.45
C HIS A 297 -10.05 -4.96 18.64
N PHE A 298 -9.40 -6.06 19.05
CA PHE A 298 -8.14 -6.53 18.49
C PHE A 298 -8.16 -8.03 18.23
N ILE A 299 -7.67 -8.44 17.07
CA ILE A 299 -7.46 -9.84 16.69
C ILE A 299 -5.97 -9.99 16.37
N PRO A 300 -5.18 -10.62 17.27
CA PRO A 300 -3.76 -10.82 17.04
C PRO A 300 -3.54 -11.76 15.85
N SER A 301 -2.74 -11.34 14.90
CA SER A 301 -2.39 -12.14 13.72
C SER A 301 -1.11 -11.65 13.05
N ILE A 302 -0.55 -12.48 12.18
CA ILE A 302 0.41 -12.03 11.17
C ILE A 302 -0.31 -11.10 10.18
N THR A 303 0.42 -10.20 9.56
CA THR A 303 -0.13 -9.13 8.72
C THR A 303 -0.46 -9.52 7.28
N TYR A 304 -0.27 -10.78 6.88
CA TYR A 304 -0.60 -11.22 5.53
C TYR A 304 -2.10 -11.16 5.20
N GLY A 305 -2.42 -10.90 3.94
CA GLY A 305 -3.79 -10.79 3.43
C GLY A 305 -4.59 -12.09 3.39
N LEU A 306 -3.92 -13.25 3.42
CA LEU A 306 -4.53 -14.57 3.43
C LEU A 306 -4.24 -15.29 4.75
N ALA A 307 -5.01 -16.35 5.01
CA ALA A 307 -4.79 -17.18 6.19
C ALA A 307 -3.45 -17.91 6.10
N GLY A 308 -2.76 -17.97 7.24
CA GLY A 308 -1.54 -18.75 7.41
C GLY A 308 -0.26 -17.92 7.35
N THR A 309 0.82 -18.58 7.70
CA THR A 309 2.19 -18.10 7.59
C THR A 309 2.92 -18.90 6.50
N VAL A 310 4.09 -18.42 6.08
CA VAL A 310 4.96 -19.17 5.16
C VAL A 310 5.49 -20.42 5.88
N TYR A 311 5.79 -20.30 7.18
CA TYR A 311 6.34 -21.38 7.99
C TYR A 311 5.32 -21.88 9.04
N PRO A 312 4.70 -23.06 8.87
CA PRO A 312 3.60 -23.54 9.72
C PRO A 312 3.93 -23.65 11.23
N HIS A 313 5.21 -23.75 11.61
CA HIS A 313 5.61 -23.74 13.01
C HIS A 313 5.38 -22.39 13.67
N VAL A 314 5.47 -21.30 12.93
CA VAL A 314 5.23 -19.93 13.42
C VAL A 314 3.76 -19.77 13.83
N ASP A 315 2.81 -20.14 12.95
CA ASP A 315 1.37 -20.13 13.27
C ASP A 315 1.08 -20.95 14.55
N ARG A 316 1.62 -22.15 14.62
CA ARG A 316 1.39 -23.02 15.78
C ARG A 316 1.82 -22.37 17.09
N TYR A 317 3.00 -21.76 17.16
CA TYR A 317 3.48 -21.15 18.40
C TYR A 317 2.77 -19.84 18.73
N ILE A 318 2.31 -19.08 17.73
CA ILE A 318 1.43 -17.92 17.93
C ILE A 318 0.10 -18.39 18.53
N ASP A 319 -0.54 -19.37 17.94
CA ASP A 319 -1.83 -19.92 18.39
C ASP A 319 -1.76 -20.47 19.82
N GLU A 320 -0.72 -21.28 20.12
CA GLU A 320 -0.46 -21.78 21.47
C GLU A 320 -0.30 -20.64 22.49
N THR A 321 0.30 -19.53 22.07
CA THR A 321 0.53 -18.37 22.94
C THR A 321 -0.77 -17.61 23.18
N ILE A 322 -1.60 -17.42 22.16
CA ILE A 322 -2.94 -16.80 22.29
C ILE A 322 -3.81 -17.65 23.23
N ASP A 323 -3.82 -18.98 23.04
CA ASP A 323 -4.58 -19.89 23.89
C ASP A 323 -4.08 -19.86 25.34
N GLY A 324 -2.76 -19.74 25.53
CA GLY A 324 -2.14 -19.57 26.84
C GLY A 324 -2.58 -18.29 27.53
N TYR A 325 -2.58 -17.18 26.79
CA TYR A 325 -3.03 -15.87 27.26
C TYR A 325 -4.52 -15.93 27.68
N ASN A 326 -5.38 -16.48 26.83
CA ASN A 326 -6.82 -16.61 27.08
C ASN A 326 -7.16 -17.43 28.35
N ARG A 327 -6.29 -18.39 28.74
CA ARG A 327 -6.45 -19.17 29.99
C ARG A 327 -6.06 -18.38 31.23
N GLN A 328 -5.17 -17.42 31.12
CA GLN A 328 -4.59 -16.69 32.25
C GLN A 328 -5.25 -15.33 32.50
N VAL A 329 -5.77 -14.72 31.44
CA VAL A 329 -6.31 -13.36 31.46
C VAL A 329 -7.79 -13.43 31.12
N HIS A 330 -8.63 -13.10 32.12
CA HIS A 330 -9.99 -12.68 31.80
C HIS A 330 -9.89 -11.26 31.25
N LEU A 331 -10.33 -11.07 29.99
CA LEU A 331 -10.33 -9.73 29.37
C LEU A 331 -11.08 -8.77 30.29
N PRO A 332 -10.49 -7.64 30.70
CA PRO A 332 -11.16 -6.66 31.53
C PRO A 332 -12.36 -6.10 30.77
N LYS A 333 -13.39 -5.66 31.49
CA LYS A 333 -14.41 -4.81 30.87
C LYS A 333 -13.68 -3.58 30.31
N PHE A 334 -13.85 -3.32 29.02
CA PHE A 334 -13.21 -2.19 28.34
C PHE A 334 -13.84 -0.88 28.82
N ASP A 335 -13.36 -0.39 29.97
CA ASP A 335 -13.67 0.93 30.47
C ASP A 335 -12.52 1.86 30.06
N LEU A 336 -12.56 2.27 28.78
CA LEU A 336 -11.62 3.25 28.27
C LEU A 336 -12.01 4.61 28.85
N PRO A 337 -11.17 5.24 29.70
CA PRO A 337 -11.45 6.56 30.22
C PRO A 337 -11.67 7.54 29.06
N PRO A 338 -12.55 8.55 29.21
CA PRO A 338 -12.76 9.54 28.18
C PRO A 338 -11.42 10.21 27.86
N VAL A 339 -10.92 9.97 26.65
CA VAL A 339 -9.70 10.64 26.16
C VAL A 339 -10.04 12.11 26.01
N PRO A 340 -9.28 13.04 26.64
CA PRO A 340 -9.38 14.45 26.29
C PRO A 340 -9.15 14.60 24.78
N ARG A 341 -9.93 15.44 24.12
CA ARG A 341 -9.88 15.73 22.66
C ARG A 341 -8.49 16.19 22.11
N ARG A 342 -7.38 15.92 22.82
CA ARG A 342 -6.06 16.50 22.59
C ARG A 342 -4.91 15.51 22.64
N VAL A 343 -5.04 14.27 22.18
CA VAL A 343 -3.92 13.31 22.30
C VAL A 343 -3.48 12.64 21.00
N LEU A 344 -4.04 12.93 19.91
CA LEU A 344 -3.26 13.02 18.69
C LEU A 344 -3.54 14.43 18.16
N ALA A 345 -2.77 15.43 18.66
CA ALA A 345 -2.27 16.33 17.69
C ALA A 345 -1.88 15.38 16.52
N GLN A 346 -2.67 15.35 15.44
CA GLN A 346 -2.02 15.51 14.17
C GLN A 346 -0.75 16.25 14.54
N LYS A 347 0.47 15.69 14.34
CA LYS A 347 1.52 16.60 13.90
C LYS A 347 0.70 17.43 12.95
N GLU A 348 0.21 18.55 13.51
CA GLU A 348 -0.50 19.46 12.67
C GLU A 348 0.38 19.40 11.45
N SER A 349 -0.17 18.92 10.33
CA SER A 349 0.19 19.57 9.11
C SER A 349 -0.14 21.01 9.45
N GLY A 350 0.62 21.49 10.47
CA GLY A 350 0.81 22.88 10.62
C GLY A 350 1.11 23.18 9.23
N ASP A 351 0.50 24.09 8.64
CA ASP A 351 1.13 24.86 7.60
C ASP A 351 2.62 25.01 8.03
N ALA A 352 3.37 23.87 8.03
CA ALA A 352 4.73 23.79 7.63
C ALA A 352 4.59 24.29 6.19
N VAL A 353 4.19 25.55 6.12
CA VAL A 353 4.54 26.46 5.08
C VAL A 353 5.92 25.96 4.75
N ARG A 354 5.98 25.12 3.68
CA ARG A 354 7.23 24.90 2.99
C ARG A 354 7.80 26.31 2.97
N THR A 355 8.66 26.64 3.90
CA THR A 355 9.43 27.85 3.92
C THR A 355 10.36 27.66 2.73
N ALA A 356 9.76 27.76 1.53
CA ALA A 356 10.42 28.29 0.41
C ALA A 356 10.84 29.67 0.93
N GLU A 357 12.01 29.73 1.61
CA GLU A 357 12.76 30.94 1.64
C GLU A 357 12.85 31.31 0.17
N SER A 358 12.02 32.25 -0.24
CA SER A 358 12.14 32.95 -1.49
C SER A 358 13.39 33.81 -1.35
N GLY A 359 14.55 33.15 -1.42
CA GLY A 359 15.77 33.85 -1.72
C GLY A 359 15.56 34.49 -3.08
N ASP A 360 15.82 35.79 -3.22
CA ASP A 360 15.74 36.56 -4.47
C ASP A 360 16.74 36.06 -5.54
N ASN A 361 17.50 35.01 -5.26
CA ASN A 361 18.53 34.42 -6.09
C ASN A 361 17.90 33.45 -7.12
N ALA A 362 18.36 33.52 -8.38
CA ALA A 362 17.91 32.64 -9.47
C ALA A 362 18.00 31.14 -9.11
N LEU A 363 19.05 30.71 -8.40
CA LEU A 363 19.26 29.34 -7.98
C LEU A 363 18.24 28.89 -6.91
N ASP A 364 17.84 29.78 -6.00
CA ASP A 364 16.80 29.47 -5.00
C ASP A 364 15.43 29.28 -5.66
N ARG A 365 15.14 30.05 -6.71
CA ARG A 365 13.91 29.88 -7.51
C ARG A 365 13.91 28.56 -8.27
N VAL A 366 15.05 28.13 -8.81
CA VAL A 366 15.20 26.81 -9.44
C VAL A 366 14.96 25.70 -8.42
N ALA A 367 15.61 25.75 -7.24
CA ALA A 367 15.46 24.76 -6.19
C ALA A 367 14.00 24.65 -5.72
N ALA A 368 13.33 25.78 -5.48
CA ALA A 368 11.94 25.82 -5.04
C ALA A 368 10.95 25.29 -6.12
N ALA A 369 11.22 25.56 -7.40
CA ALA A 369 10.41 25.04 -8.49
C ALA A 369 10.58 23.51 -8.66
N LEU A 370 11.79 23.00 -8.46
CA LEU A 370 12.09 21.55 -8.48
C LEU A 370 11.38 20.82 -7.34
N GLN A 371 11.47 21.31 -6.10
CA GLN A 371 10.78 20.73 -4.94
C GLN A 371 9.26 20.64 -5.14
N ARG A 372 8.67 21.51 -5.95
CA ARG A 372 7.25 21.51 -6.30
C ARG A 372 6.93 20.67 -7.52
N GLY A 373 7.91 20.00 -8.13
CA GLY A 373 7.70 19.18 -9.33
C GLY A 373 7.28 19.99 -10.57
N GLN A 374 7.57 21.31 -10.62
CA GLN A 374 7.11 22.22 -11.68
C GLN A 374 8.06 22.19 -12.89
N GLN A 375 8.08 21.12 -13.65
CA GLN A 375 9.06 20.88 -14.73
C GLN A 375 9.17 22.04 -15.72
N LYS A 376 8.05 22.54 -16.25
CA LYS A 376 8.07 23.66 -17.20
C LYS A 376 8.73 24.90 -16.61
N LYS A 377 8.45 25.18 -15.33
CA LYS A 377 9.02 26.31 -14.61
C LYS A 377 10.50 26.11 -14.30
N VAL A 378 10.93 24.89 -13.91
CA VAL A 378 12.33 24.55 -13.71
C VAL A 378 13.12 24.82 -14.99
N LEU A 379 12.66 24.30 -16.14
CA LEU A 379 13.30 24.52 -17.43
C LEU A 379 13.37 26.00 -17.81
N ALA A 380 12.33 26.77 -17.57
CA ALA A 380 12.31 28.20 -17.83
C ALA A 380 13.33 28.96 -16.95
N LEU A 381 13.36 28.65 -15.64
CA LEU A 381 14.30 29.26 -14.69
C LEU A 381 15.76 28.86 -14.97
N CYS A 382 16.02 27.63 -15.41
CA CYS A 382 17.35 27.21 -15.81
C CYS A 382 17.83 27.98 -17.07
N ARG A 383 16.96 28.23 -18.06
CA ARG A 383 17.29 29.04 -19.23
C ARG A 383 17.57 30.50 -18.84
N GLU A 384 16.68 31.07 -18.00
CA GLU A 384 16.87 32.45 -17.48
C GLU A 384 18.21 32.59 -16.74
N ALA A 385 18.58 31.60 -15.88
CA ALA A 385 19.86 31.60 -15.17
C ALA A 385 21.06 31.50 -16.12
N LEU A 386 20.97 30.67 -17.15
CA LEU A 386 22.00 30.60 -18.21
C LEU A 386 22.15 31.90 -18.98
N ASP A 387 21.04 32.59 -19.30
CA ASP A 387 21.04 33.88 -20.01
C ASP A 387 21.61 35.00 -19.13
N GLN A 388 21.50 34.89 -17.80
CA GLN A 388 22.14 35.79 -16.83
C GLN A 388 23.65 35.48 -16.63
N GLY A 389 24.19 34.49 -17.35
CA GLY A 389 25.60 34.14 -17.29
C GLY A 389 25.99 33.21 -16.12
N ILE A 390 25.00 32.62 -15.41
CA ILE A 390 25.27 31.63 -14.36
C ILE A 390 25.74 30.35 -15.04
N ALA A 391 26.86 29.78 -14.56
CA ALA A 391 27.40 28.56 -15.14
C ALA A 391 26.44 27.37 -14.96
N ALA A 392 26.35 26.48 -15.94
CA ALA A 392 25.49 25.30 -15.88
C ALA A 392 25.81 24.39 -14.67
N ALA A 393 27.08 24.32 -14.26
CA ALA A 393 27.51 23.59 -13.06
C ALA A 393 26.94 24.22 -11.76
N ASP A 394 26.87 25.56 -11.70
CA ASP A 394 26.32 26.26 -10.52
C ASP A 394 24.79 26.12 -10.46
N ILE A 395 24.11 26.09 -11.62
CA ILE A 395 22.67 25.81 -11.68
C ILE A 395 22.39 24.38 -11.22
N LEU A 396 23.22 23.42 -11.63
CA LEU A 396 23.10 22.04 -11.19
C LEU A 396 23.31 21.93 -9.67
N SER A 397 24.45 22.37 -9.15
CA SER A 397 24.79 22.18 -7.73
C SER A 397 23.99 23.10 -6.80
N GLY A 398 23.93 24.40 -7.08
CA GLY A 398 23.30 25.39 -6.20
C GLY A 398 21.79 25.52 -6.35
N GLY A 399 21.25 25.05 -7.48
CA GLY A 399 19.80 25.05 -7.76
C GLY A 399 19.17 23.67 -7.64
N LEU A 400 19.46 22.80 -8.60
CA LEU A 400 18.79 21.52 -8.75
C LEU A 400 19.13 20.51 -7.64
N MET A 401 20.42 20.24 -7.40
CA MET A 401 20.85 19.28 -6.37
C MET A 401 20.43 19.75 -4.97
N ARG A 402 20.61 21.02 -4.65
CA ARG A 402 20.15 21.59 -3.38
C ARG A 402 18.62 21.46 -3.21
N GLY A 403 17.85 21.55 -4.29
CA GLY A 403 16.42 21.31 -4.29
C GLY A 403 16.08 19.85 -3.94
N MET A 404 16.81 18.89 -4.54
CA MET A 404 16.65 17.45 -4.23
C MET A 404 17.05 17.13 -2.78
N ASP A 405 18.17 17.67 -2.28
CA ASP A 405 18.63 17.44 -0.91
C ASP A 405 17.58 17.89 0.12
N ARG A 406 17.00 19.07 -0.08
CA ARG A 406 15.91 19.58 0.79
C ARG A 406 14.69 18.69 0.74
N LEU A 407 14.29 18.27 -0.48
CA LEU A 407 13.16 17.36 -0.64
C LEU A 407 13.42 16.00 0.01
N GLY A 408 14.66 15.50 -0.04
CA GLY A 408 15.07 14.28 0.66
C GLY A 408 14.95 14.39 2.19
N VAL A 409 15.28 15.55 2.75
CA VAL A 409 15.05 15.84 4.19
C VAL A 409 13.57 15.84 4.52
N ASP A 410 12.75 16.52 3.69
CA ASP A 410 11.29 16.56 3.86
C ASP A 410 10.68 15.17 3.76
N PHE A 411 11.15 14.33 2.82
CA PHE A 411 10.72 12.94 2.68
C PHE A 411 11.07 12.10 3.91
N SER A 412 12.30 12.23 4.41
CA SER A 412 12.73 11.53 5.63
C SER A 412 11.94 11.97 6.87
N ALA A 413 11.46 13.22 6.88
CA ALA A 413 10.62 13.77 7.95
C ALA A 413 9.12 13.43 7.80
N GLY A 414 8.71 12.76 6.71
CA GLY A 414 7.32 12.47 6.40
C GLY A 414 6.49 13.71 6.00
N ILE A 415 7.16 14.75 5.50
CA ILE A 415 6.55 16.00 4.98
C ILE A 415 6.33 15.89 3.47
N ALA A 416 7.25 15.23 2.76
CA ALA A 416 7.11 14.89 1.35
C ALA A 416 6.86 13.38 1.19
N PHE A 417 6.23 12.98 0.10
CA PHE A 417 5.84 11.62 -0.21
C PHE A 417 6.44 11.17 -1.54
N VAL A 418 6.20 9.91 -1.92
CA VAL A 418 6.76 9.32 -3.15
C VAL A 418 6.44 10.15 -4.40
N PRO A 419 5.21 10.64 -4.63
CA PRO A 419 4.90 11.41 -5.83
C PRO A 419 5.77 12.67 -5.99
N GLU A 420 5.98 13.43 -4.90
CA GLU A 420 6.81 14.65 -4.96
C GLU A 420 8.26 14.32 -5.31
N MET A 421 8.80 13.20 -4.80
CA MET A 421 10.14 12.73 -5.16
C MET A 421 10.24 12.39 -6.65
N LEU A 422 9.24 11.67 -7.19
CA LEU A 422 9.18 11.28 -8.59
C LEU A 422 9.07 12.51 -9.51
N MET A 423 8.22 13.46 -9.16
CA MET A 423 8.05 14.71 -9.92
C MET A 423 9.33 15.55 -9.94
N ALA A 424 10.00 15.67 -8.78
CA ALA A 424 11.27 16.40 -8.70
C ALA A 424 12.38 15.71 -9.52
N ALA A 425 12.43 14.38 -9.53
CA ALA A 425 13.36 13.61 -10.31
C ALA A 425 13.15 13.79 -11.82
N ARG A 426 11.90 13.78 -12.30
CA ARG A 426 11.56 14.12 -13.70
C ARG A 426 12.02 15.54 -14.05
N CYS A 427 11.83 16.52 -13.14
CA CYS A 427 12.35 17.87 -13.30
C CYS A 427 13.88 17.89 -13.42
N MET A 428 14.56 17.17 -12.54
CA MET A 428 16.03 17.06 -12.56
C MET A 428 16.52 16.50 -13.88
N GLN A 429 15.95 15.37 -14.34
CA GLN A 429 16.35 14.73 -15.58
C GLN A 429 16.17 15.65 -16.79
N ALA A 430 15.02 16.31 -16.92
CA ALA A 430 14.77 17.27 -18.01
C ALA A 430 15.72 18.48 -17.96
N ALA A 431 16.04 18.97 -16.75
CA ALA A 431 16.99 20.07 -16.58
C ALA A 431 18.43 19.64 -16.93
N LEU A 432 18.84 18.40 -16.57
CA LEU A 432 20.14 17.85 -16.96
C LEU A 432 20.29 17.76 -18.48
N GLU A 433 19.26 17.34 -19.20
CA GLU A 433 19.28 17.32 -20.67
C GLU A 433 19.49 18.73 -21.26
N LEU A 434 18.85 19.76 -20.66
CA LEU A 434 19.04 21.15 -21.05
C LEU A 434 20.46 21.68 -20.76
N LEU A 435 21.05 21.31 -19.61
CA LEU A 435 22.34 21.80 -19.13
C LEU A 435 23.52 21.06 -19.76
N ARG A 436 23.38 19.78 -20.10
CA ARG A 436 24.45 18.89 -20.62
C ARG A 436 25.25 19.49 -21.77
N PRO A 437 24.69 20.12 -22.81
CA PRO A 437 25.48 20.71 -23.91
C PRO A 437 26.37 21.86 -23.44
N ARG A 438 26.03 22.54 -22.35
CA ARG A 438 26.79 23.68 -21.79
C ARG A 438 27.75 23.29 -20.67
N MET A 439 27.71 22.05 -20.24
CA MET A 439 28.64 21.42 -19.31
C MET A 439 29.76 20.71 -20.04
N ALA A 440 29.61 20.37 -21.34
CA ALA A 440 30.61 19.74 -22.18
C ALA A 440 31.79 20.69 -22.41
N GLY A 441 32.79 20.65 -21.55
CA GLY A 441 33.99 21.51 -21.53
C GLY A 441 34.41 22.01 -20.14
N SER A 442 33.56 21.87 -19.13
CA SER A 442 33.79 22.35 -17.76
C SER A 442 34.27 21.25 -16.77
N GLY A 443 34.67 20.07 -17.26
CA GLY A 443 35.36 19.07 -16.42
C GLY A 443 34.61 18.66 -15.14
N THR A 444 33.29 18.73 -15.16
CA THR A 444 32.49 18.22 -14.02
C THR A 444 32.62 16.70 -14.02
N GLU A 445 33.56 16.21 -13.21
CA GLU A 445 33.69 14.78 -12.91
C GLU A 445 32.34 14.31 -12.31
N LYS A 446 31.81 13.20 -12.86
CA LYS A 446 30.70 12.49 -12.20
C LYS A 446 31.17 12.18 -10.77
N LEU A 447 30.33 12.39 -9.77
CA LEU A 447 30.66 12.11 -8.37
C LEU A 447 31.05 10.64 -8.14
N GLY A 448 30.59 9.76 -9.03
CA GLY A 448 30.93 8.35 -9.00
C GLY A 448 30.00 7.52 -9.89
N ARG A 449 30.22 6.22 -9.88
CA ARG A 449 29.39 5.23 -10.55
C ARG A 449 28.94 4.19 -9.51
N ALA A 450 27.67 3.79 -9.53
CA ALA A 450 27.12 2.76 -8.67
C ALA A 450 26.28 1.78 -9.47
N CYS A 451 26.14 0.55 -9.02
CA CYS A 451 25.13 -0.37 -9.51
C CYS A 451 24.08 -0.60 -8.44
N ILE A 452 22.83 -0.75 -8.86
CA ILE A 452 21.69 -1.00 -7.96
C ILE A 452 20.82 -2.10 -8.55
N GLY A 453 20.24 -2.94 -7.69
CA GLY A 453 19.31 -4.00 -8.04
C GLY A 453 18.66 -4.54 -6.79
N THR A 454 17.49 -5.17 -6.90
CA THR A 454 16.96 -5.97 -5.80
C THR A 454 17.56 -7.37 -5.85
N VAL A 455 17.89 -7.91 -4.70
CA VAL A 455 18.56 -9.21 -4.58
C VAL A 455 17.67 -10.35 -5.05
N ARG A 456 18.29 -11.51 -5.35
CA ARG A 456 17.55 -12.72 -5.74
C ARG A 456 16.44 -13.05 -4.76
N GLY A 457 15.24 -13.34 -5.27
CA GLY A 457 14.01 -13.62 -4.52
C GLY A 457 13.21 -12.37 -4.15
N ASP A 458 13.72 -11.16 -4.44
CA ASP A 458 13.03 -9.90 -4.19
C ASP A 458 12.64 -9.22 -5.51
N MET A 459 11.33 -9.05 -5.73
CA MET A 459 10.75 -8.41 -6.91
C MET A 459 10.34 -6.95 -6.66
N HIS A 460 10.57 -6.43 -5.44
CA HIS A 460 10.22 -5.05 -5.13
C HIS A 460 11.16 -4.09 -5.84
N ASP A 461 10.62 -3.25 -6.71
CA ASP A 461 11.39 -2.26 -7.48
C ASP A 461 11.21 -0.81 -6.98
N ILE A 462 10.09 -0.51 -6.31
CA ILE A 462 9.72 0.84 -5.88
C ILE A 462 10.82 1.48 -5.03
N GLY A 463 11.26 0.81 -3.96
CA GLY A 463 12.31 1.33 -3.08
C GLY A 463 13.65 1.47 -3.81
N LYS A 464 13.98 0.50 -4.65
CA LYS A 464 15.19 0.50 -5.48
C LYS A 464 15.17 1.69 -6.46
N ASN A 465 14.06 1.90 -7.17
CA ASN A 465 13.91 2.97 -8.14
C ASN A 465 14.01 4.35 -7.47
N LEU A 466 13.41 4.51 -6.29
CA LEU A 466 13.51 5.75 -5.52
C LEU A 466 14.96 6.06 -5.12
N VAL A 467 15.72 5.05 -4.64
CA VAL A 467 17.14 5.22 -4.31
C VAL A 467 17.95 5.55 -5.55
N LYS A 468 17.71 4.87 -6.68
CA LYS A 468 18.33 5.16 -7.97
C LYS A 468 18.15 6.63 -8.36
N ILE A 469 16.89 7.10 -8.33
CA ILE A 469 16.52 8.48 -8.66
C ILE A 469 17.27 9.49 -7.78
N MET A 470 17.36 9.23 -6.48
CA MET A 470 18.08 10.09 -5.54
C MET A 470 19.58 10.12 -5.82
N MET A 471 20.18 8.98 -6.14
CA MET A 471 21.63 8.88 -6.50
C MET A 471 21.91 9.60 -7.81
N GLU A 472 21.08 9.40 -8.85
CA GLU A 472 21.20 10.10 -10.13
C GLU A 472 21.02 11.61 -9.97
N GLY A 473 20.04 12.03 -9.16
CA GLY A 473 19.82 13.43 -8.79
C GLY A 473 20.99 14.06 -8.03
N SER A 474 21.77 13.25 -7.32
CA SER A 474 23.01 13.68 -6.65
C SER A 474 24.25 13.65 -7.55
N GLY A 475 24.11 13.36 -8.85
CA GLY A 475 25.21 13.35 -9.81
C GLY A 475 26.01 12.04 -9.88
N ILE A 476 25.48 10.95 -9.34
CA ILE A 476 26.06 9.60 -9.43
C ILE A 476 25.47 8.91 -10.67
N GLU A 477 26.33 8.28 -11.48
CA GLU A 477 25.86 7.41 -12.55
C GLU A 477 25.39 6.08 -11.96
N VAL A 478 24.13 5.70 -12.21
CA VAL A 478 23.58 4.45 -11.68
C VAL A 478 23.33 3.45 -12.80
N VAL A 479 23.90 2.26 -12.64
CA VAL A 479 23.62 1.09 -13.47
C VAL A 479 22.52 0.29 -12.78
N ASP A 480 21.32 0.31 -13.31
CA ASP A 480 20.19 -0.45 -12.81
C ASP A 480 20.25 -1.90 -13.32
N LEU A 481 20.39 -2.83 -12.41
CA LEU A 481 20.45 -4.26 -12.70
C LEU A 481 19.07 -4.93 -12.72
N GLY A 482 18.02 -4.18 -12.35
CA GLY A 482 16.66 -4.69 -12.29
C GLY A 482 16.31 -5.32 -10.95
N VAL A 483 15.38 -6.27 -11.00
CA VAL A 483 14.88 -7.04 -9.84
C VAL A 483 15.33 -8.49 -9.91
N ASP A 484 15.25 -9.22 -8.81
CA ASP A 484 15.64 -10.64 -8.73
C ASP A 484 17.06 -10.89 -9.22
N VAL A 485 18.00 -10.03 -8.82
CA VAL A 485 19.37 -10.01 -9.35
C VAL A 485 20.25 -10.97 -8.57
N ALA A 486 20.89 -11.90 -9.30
CA ALA A 486 21.88 -12.79 -8.72
C ALA A 486 23.13 -12.02 -8.24
N PRO A 487 23.76 -12.42 -7.10
CA PRO A 487 24.96 -11.74 -6.56
C PRO A 487 26.07 -11.55 -7.58
N GLU A 488 26.25 -12.52 -8.48
CA GLU A 488 27.29 -12.51 -9.51
C GLU A 488 27.14 -11.31 -10.47
N LYS A 489 25.89 -10.90 -10.78
CA LYS A 489 25.63 -9.74 -11.65
C LYS A 489 26.05 -8.41 -11.01
N PHE A 490 25.96 -8.30 -9.68
CA PHE A 490 26.49 -7.11 -8.98
C PHE A 490 28.01 -7.03 -9.10
N VAL A 491 28.70 -8.17 -8.99
CA VAL A 491 30.16 -8.23 -9.14
C VAL A 491 30.61 -7.93 -10.58
N GLU A 492 29.84 -8.38 -11.56
CA GLU A 492 30.13 -8.10 -12.98
C GLU A 492 29.93 -6.62 -13.34
N ALA A 493 28.99 -5.94 -12.66
CA ALA A 493 28.67 -4.53 -12.93
C ALA A 493 29.56 -3.54 -12.17
N ALA A 494 30.23 -3.95 -11.10
CA ALA A 494 31.11 -3.15 -10.26
C ALA A 494 32.50 -3.05 -10.86
#